data_d59a5c0fd69ee6d7b8a818968f7860ce
#
_entry.id   d59a5c0fd69ee6d7b8a818968f7860ce
#
_cell.length_a   1.000
_cell.length_b   1.000
_cell.length_c   1.000
_cell.angle_alpha   90.00
_cell.angle_beta   90.00
_cell.angle_gamma   90.00
#
_symmetry.space_group_name_H-M   'P 1'
#
loop_
_entity.id
_entity.type
_entity.pdbx_description
1 polymer ?
#
loop_
_entity_poly.entity_id
_entity_poly.type
_entity_poly.pdbx_seq_one_letter_code
_entity_poly.pdbx_strand_id
1 'polypeptide(L)'
;GVGCAGVHMNGSWWYRLEHLERLSDSRGIFEHASGSVRREEFGYCTEFLMEGVEVPVERIREAVAPFGDSLLVVGAEGYVKGHIHTDDPDGLLATVARFGRVVRTKVEDMTQQHTEILSTFGLLAEEVPPTGLVAVALGHGLARAFRSLGARVVAGGQTQNPSVEDLLAAIRSVPNPKVILLPNNPNVFLAATEAAKLAREAGKEVHVLKTRTLGQGLAAAVRYTPEALPEELLPEMEEAMAGAVTLEVTWASRDAEVEGLKVLKDRPIGLLDRRLVLVGETPEEVVEGLVRMAREGKEVLTLFLGPNTPQEKAQGVAQKFPELAVEILPGGPDLYAYLGVLE
;
A
#
# COMPACT_ATOMS: atom_id res chain seq x y z
N GLY A 1 1.93 -29.54 53.96
CA GLY A 1 0.65 -28.90 54.00
C GLY A 1 0.81 -27.42 53.73
N VAL A 2 0.53 -26.95 52.53
CA VAL A 2 0.41 -25.51 52.28
C VAL A 2 -0.95 -25.31 51.62
N GLY A 3 -1.80 -24.57 52.34
CA GLY A 3 -3.20 -24.35 51.99
C GLY A 3 -3.37 -23.52 50.73
N CYS A 4 -4.28 -23.96 49.88
CA CYS A 4 -4.82 -23.19 48.79
C CYS A 4 -5.70 -22.06 49.35
N ALA A 5 -5.23 -20.82 49.33
CA ALA A 5 -6.08 -19.66 49.52
C ALA A 5 -6.79 -19.38 48.20
N GLY A 6 -8.13 -19.59 48.19
CA GLY A 6 -8.99 -19.19 47.08
C GLY A 6 -8.99 -17.68 46.92
N VAL A 7 -8.54 -17.21 45.79
CA VAL A 7 -8.72 -15.82 45.37
C VAL A 7 -10.03 -15.73 44.61
N HIS A 8 -11.00 -15.04 45.19
CA HIS A 8 -12.22 -14.64 44.51
C HIS A 8 -11.90 -13.79 43.29
N MET A 9 -12.24 -14.32 42.11
CA MET A 9 -12.14 -13.59 40.84
C MET A 9 -13.30 -12.59 40.71
N ASN A 10 -13.02 -11.35 41.00
CA ASN A 10 -13.78 -10.22 40.51
C ASN A 10 -12.80 -9.24 39.86
N GLY A 11 -12.90 -9.14 38.60
CA GLY A 11 -12.33 -7.99 37.85
C GLY A 11 -10.95 -8.20 37.25
N SER A 12 -10.95 -8.00 36.02
CA SER A 12 -9.94 -7.51 35.12
C SER A 12 -9.08 -8.55 34.41
N TRP A 13 -9.64 -9.05 33.35
CA TRP A 13 -8.94 -9.56 32.17
C TRP A 13 -7.80 -8.63 31.69
N TRP A 14 -7.87 -7.36 32.00
CA TRP A 14 -6.87 -6.32 31.73
C TRP A 14 -5.51 -6.61 32.33
N TYR A 15 -5.44 -7.22 33.52
CA TYR A 15 -4.15 -7.54 34.16
C TYR A 15 -3.36 -8.63 33.43
N ARG A 16 -4.04 -9.54 32.74
CA ARG A 16 -3.36 -10.56 31.91
C ARG A 16 -2.92 -10.01 30.55
N LEU A 17 -3.69 -9.09 29.98
CA LEU A 17 -3.34 -8.42 28.73
C LEU A 17 -2.16 -7.46 28.91
N GLU A 18 -2.12 -6.70 30.00
CA GLU A 18 -0.95 -5.87 30.36
C GLU A 18 0.32 -6.70 30.62
N HIS A 19 0.18 -7.94 31.08
CA HIS A 19 1.34 -8.81 31.30
C HIS A 19 1.89 -9.36 29.97
N LEU A 20 1.03 -9.57 28.97
CA LEU A 20 1.43 -9.91 27.60
C LEU A 20 2.03 -8.70 26.88
N GLU A 21 1.54 -7.49 27.14
CA GLU A 21 2.13 -6.24 26.65
C GLU A 21 3.56 -6.04 27.16
N ARG A 22 3.82 -6.29 28.44
CA ARG A 22 5.18 -6.20 29.02
C ARG A 22 6.17 -7.25 28.47
N LEU A 23 5.66 -8.41 28.02
CA LEU A 23 6.50 -9.45 27.42
C LEU A 23 6.81 -9.19 25.95
N SER A 24 5.96 -8.45 25.22
CA SER A 24 6.22 -8.02 23.85
C SER A 24 7.19 -6.84 23.78
N ASP A 25 7.00 -5.84 24.67
CA ASP A 25 7.89 -4.67 24.76
C ASP A 25 9.34 -5.02 25.15
N SER A 26 9.53 -6.06 25.98
CA SER A 26 10.88 -6.41 26.44
C SER A 26 11.73 -7.21 25.45
N ARG A 27 11.13 -7.79 24.40
CA ARG A 27 11.89 -8.51 23.36
C ARG A 27 12.25 -7.64 22.15
N GLY A 28 11.47 -6.62 21.84
CA GLY A 28 11.74 -5.70 20.73
C GLY A 28 12.94 -4.79 20.97
N ILE A 29 13.25 -4.48 22.22
CA ILE A 29 14.33 -3.54 22.58
C ILE A 29 15.73 -4.16 22.48
N PHE A 30 15.88 -5.48 22.55
CA PHE A 30 17.20 -6.14 22.57
C PHE A 30 17.70 -6.64 21.22
N GLU A 31 16.86 -6.75 20.19
CA GLU A 31 17.32 -7.15 18.83
C GLU A 31 17.85 -6.00 17.98
N HIS A 32 17.64 -4.75 18.39
CA HIS A 32 18.09 -3.57 17.62
C HIS A 32 19.48 -3.04 17.96
N ALA A 33 20.21 -3.69 18.88
CA ALA A 33 21.53 -3.21 19.31
C ALA A 33 22.73 -3.76 18.52
N SER A 34 22.53 -4.57 17.50
CA SER A 34 23.63 -5.10 16.67
C SER A 34 23.35 -4.97 15.17
N GLY A 35 23.78 -3.85 14.60
CA GLY A 35 24.35 -3.70 13.26
C GLY A 35 23.50 -4.14 12.07
N SER A 36 22.73 -3.26 11.59
CA SER A 36 22.24 -2.85 10.27
C SER A 36 20.85 -2.27 10.43
N VAL A 37 20.70 -1.00 10.10
CA VAL A 37 19.38 -0.35 10.00
C VAL A 37 18.64 -1.09 8.89
N ARG A 38 17.79 -2.07 9.26
CA ARG A 38 16.81 -2.61 8.31
C ARG A 38 15.86 -1.45 8.00
N ARG A 39 15.81 -1.02 6.74
CA ARG A 39 14.71 -0.17 6.28
C ARG A 39 13.41 -0.91 6.58
N GLU A 40 12.54 -0.28 7.37
CA GLU A 40 11.22 -0.82 7.62
C GLU A 40 10.48 -0.89 6.28
N GLU A 41 10.02 -2.10 5.91
CA GLU A 41 9.36 -2.33 4.62
C GLU A 41 7.91 -1.83 4.60
N PHE A 42 7.31 -1.57 5.78
CA PHE A 42 5.90 -1.17 5.95
C PHE A 42 5.79 0.13 6.75
N GLY A 43 4.75 0.94 6.45
CA GLY A 43 4.64 2.28 7.02
C GLY A 43 3.80 2.40 8.28
N TYR A 44 2.99 1.39 8.61
CA TYR A 44 2.10 1.43 9.77
C TYR A 44 2.29 0.22 10.66
N CYS A 45 2.47 0.47 11.96
CA CYS A 45 2.28 -0.53 13.00
C CYS A 45 0.78 -0.58 13.32
N THR A 46 0.14 -1.71 13.06
CA THR A 46 -1.29 -1.89 13.28
C THR A 46 -1.52 -2.97 14.33
N GLU A 47 -2.17 -2.59 15.42
CA GLU A 47 -2.65 -3.52 16.44
C GLU A 47 -4.17 -3.60 16.40
N PHE A 48 -4.69 -4.80 16.64
CA PHE A 48 -6.11 -5.04 16.78
C PHE A 48 -6.42 -6.00 17.92
N LEU A 49 -7.56 -5.79 18.56
CA LEU A 49 -8.14 -6.69 19.54
C LEU A 49 -9.54 -7.08 19.07
N MET A 50 -9.81 -8.36 19.03
CA MET A 50 -11.09 -8.94 18.61
C MET A 50 -11.72 -9.74 19.74
N GLU A 51 -13.04 -9.83 19.74
CA GLU A 51 -13.81 -10.74 20.58
C GLU A 51 -14.85 -11.52 19.76
N GLY A 52 -15.38 -12.61 20.35
CA GLY A 52 -16.34 -13.48 19.67
C GLY A 52 -15.71 -14.29 18.54
N VAL A 53 -14.41 -14.58 18.64
CA VAL A 53 -13.68 -15.38 17.64
C VAL A 53 -13.92 -16.87 17.92
N GLU A 54 -14.52 -17.56 16.95
CA GLU A 54 -14.83 -18.99 17.02
C GLU A 54 -13.86 -19.86 16.18
N VAL A 55 -13.01 -19.23 15.36
CA VAL A 55 -12.04 -19.94 14.53
C VAL A 55 -10.68 -20.07 15.22
N PRO A 56 -9.86 -21.07 14.87
CA PRO A 56 -8.48 -21.15 15.35
C PRO A 56 -7.66 -19.92 14.97
N VAL A 57 -6.75 -19.50 15.88
CA VAL A 57 -5.88 -18.33 15.69
C VAL A 57 -5.04 -18.45 14.42
N GLU A 58 -4.66 -19.66 14.04
CA GLU A 58 -3.90 -19.97 12.83
C GLU A 58 -4.61 -19.51 11.57
N ARG A 59 -5.94 -19.63 11.51
CA ARG A 59 -6.74 -19.17 10.37
C ARG A 59 -6.72 -17.66 10.22
N ILE A 60 -6.72 -16.93 11.34
CA ILE A 60 -6.59 -15.47 11.31
C ILE A 60 -5.17 -15.10 10.90
N ARG A 61 -4.15 -15.76 11.45
CA ARG A 61 -2.75 -15.55 11.08
C ARG A 61 -2.52 -15.75 9.58
N GLU A 62 -3.06 -16.83 9.00
CA GLU A 62 -2.98 -17.09 7.56
C GLU A 62 -3.67 -15.99 6.74
N ALA A 63 -4.83 -15.51 7.19
CA ALA A 63 -5.60 -14.50 6.48
C ALA A 63 -4.91 -13.11 6.51
N VAL A 64 -4.17 -12.79 7.57
CA VAL A 64 -3.51 -11.48 7.71
C VAL A 64 -2.04 -11.49 7.25
N ALA A 65 -1.42 -12.65 7.13
CA ALA A 65 -0.03 -12.76 6.70
C ALA A 65 0.29 -12.06 5.36
N PRO A 66 -0.61 -12.04 4.36
CA PRO A 66 -0.36 -11.31 3.11
C PRO A 66 -0.30 -9.78 3.24
N PHE A 67 -0.79 -9.21 4.36
CA PHE A 67 -0.87 -7.77 4.54
C PHE A 67 0.44 -7.12 4.99
N GLY A 68 1.40 -7.90 5.50
CA GLY A 68 2.62 -7.29 6.00
C GLY A 68 3.59 -8.25 6.67
N ASP A 69 4.52 -7.70 7.44
CA ASP A 69 5.52 -8.43 8.22
C ASP A 69 5.40 -8.16 9.74
N SER A 70 6.38 -8.65 10.51
CA SER A 70 6.40 -8.52 11.97
C SER A 70 5.11 -9.02 12.64
N LEU A 71 4.50 -10.05 12.01
CA LEU A 71 3.19 -10.57 12.36
C LEU A 71 3.22 -11.34 13.67
N LEU A 72 2.48 -10.85 14.66
CA LEU A 72 2.17 -11.55 15.91
C LEU A 72 0.65 -11.65 16.05
N VAL A 73 0.11 -12.88 16.10
CA VAL A 73 -1.31 -13.12 16.42
C VAL A 73 -1.37 -14.11 17.56
N VAL A 74 -2.00 -13.69 18.65
CA VAL A 74 -2.22 -14.50 19.86
C VAL A 74 -3.69 -14.47 20.24
N GLY A 75 -4.19 -15.58 20.79
CA GLY A 75 -5.60 -15.65 21.20
C GLY A 75 -5.82 -16.60 22.34
N ALA A 76 -6.84 -16.30 23.14
CA ALA A 76 -7.34 -17.14 24.23
C ALA A 76 -8.83 -16.84 24.49
N GLU A 77 -9.63 -17.88 24.72
CA GLU A 77 -11.01 -17.79 25.23
C GLU A 77 -11.93 -16.84 24.40
N GLY A 78 -11.83 -16.92 23.06
CA GLY A 78 -12.66 -16.11 22.16
C GLY A 78 -12.14 -14.68 21.90
N TYR A 79 -10.99 -14.32 22.48
CA TYR A 79 -10.28 -13.07 22.21
C TYR A 79 -9.05 -13.33 21.33
N VAL A 80 -8.78 -12.43 20.41
CA VAL A 80 -7.57 -12.46 19.60
C VAL A 80 -6.95 -11.06 19.57
N LYS A 81 -5.65 -10.97 19.89
CA LYS A 81 -4.82 -9.77 19.70
C LYS A 81 -3.87 -10.02 18.54
N GLY A 82 -3.78 -9.06 17.62
CA GLY A 82 -2.82 -9.08 16.54
C GLY A 82 -1.99 -7.81 16.52
N HIS A 83 -0.74 -7.96 16.05
CA HIS A 83 0.19 -6.90 15.74
C HIS A 83 0.82 -7.22 14.39
N ILE A 84 0.88 -6.26 13.49
CA ILE A 84 1.46 -6.41 12.16
C ILE A 84 1.95 -5.04 11.64
N HIS A 85 3.07 -5.04 10.95
CA HIS A 85 3.49 -3.90 10.15
C HIS A 85 2.89 -4.01 8.77
N THR A 86 2.08 -3.05 8.37
CA THR A 86 1.30 -3.09 7.14
C THR A 86 1.24 -1.73 6.44
N ASP A 87 1.00 -1.77 5.15
CA ASP A 87 0.73 -0.59 4.33
C ASP A 87 -0.76 -0.34 4.10
N ASP A 88 -1.59 -1.32 4.46
CA ASP A 88 -3.04 -1.27 4.32
C ASP A 88 -3.73 -1.64 5.64
N PRO A 89 -3.73 -0.74 6.63
CA PRO A 89 -4.41 -0.97 7.90
C PRO A 89 -5.91 -1.21 7.74
N ASP A 90 -6.57 -0.51 6.81
CA ASP A 90 -8.01 -0.62 6.62
C ASP A 90 -8.41 -1.96 6.00
N GLY A 91 -7.70 -2.44 4.99
CA GLY A 91 -7.91 -3.76 4.40
C GLY A 91 -7.62 -4.89 5.39
N LEU A 92 -6.59 -4.73 6.21
CA LEU A 92 -6.28 -5.63 7.32
C LEU A 92 -7.45 -5.69 8.30
N LEU A 93 -7.93 -4.54 8.80
CA LEU A 93 -9.03 -4.46 9.76
C LEU A 93 -10.34 -5.00 9.19
N ALA A 94 -10.64 -4.74 7.92
CA ALA A 94 -11.79 -5.31 7.22
C ALA A 94 -11.68 -6.85 7.10
N THR A 95 -10.48 -7.37 6.92
CA THR A 95 -10.25 -8.82 6.84
C THR A 95 -10.44 -9.49 8.20
N VAL A 96 -9.88 -8.95 9.27
CA VAL A 96 -10.04 -9.56 10.61
C VAL A 96 -11.48 -9.46 11.11
N ALA A 97 -12.21 -8.41 10.75
CA ALA A 97 -13.64 -8.24 11.11
C ALA A 97 -14.56 -9.36 10.59
N ARG A 98 -14.10 -10.17 9.63
CA ARG A 98 -14.83 -11.36 9.15
C ARG A 98 -14.80 -12.52 10.14
N PHE A 99 -13.86 -12.53 11.09
CA PHE A 99 -13.65 -13.63 12.04
C PHE A 99 -14.19 -13.35 13.43
N GLY A 100 -14.56 -12.10 13.73
CA GLY A 100 -15.08 -11.66 15.02
C GLY A 100 -15.23 -10.16 15.10
N ARG A 101 -15.71 -9.65 16.22
CA ARG A 101 -15.90 -8.22 16.42
C ARG A 101 -14.57 -7.55 16.82
N VAL A 102 -14.12 -6.59 16.04
CA VAL A 102 -12.97 -5.76 16.39
C VAL A 102 -13.40 -4.75 17.47
N VAL A 103 -12.81 -4.83 18.65
CA VAL A 103 -13.17 -4.00 19.81
C VAL A 103 -12.19 -2.87 20.09
N ARG A 104 -10.95 -3.01 19.61
CA ARG A 104 -9.92 -1.98 19.73
C ARG A 104 -8.95 -2.08 18.57
N THR A 105 -8.55 -0.92 18.06
CA THR A 105 -7.51 -0.80 17.06
C THR A 105 -6.51 0.29 17.48
N LYS A 106 -5.25 0.12 17.09
CA LYS A 106 -4.21 1.13 17.18
C LYS A 106 -3.43 1.11 15.87
N VAL A 107 -3.36 2.24 15.19
CA VAL A 107 -2.59 2.40 13.95
C VAL A 107 -1.61 3.52 14.19
N GLU A 108 -0.31 3.23 14.12
CA GLU A 108 0.77 4.20 14.31
C GLU A 108 1.62 4.26 13.05
N ASP A 109 1.96 5.47 12.65
CA ASP A 109 2.87 5.73 11.55
C ASP A 109 4.32 5.54 12.02
N MET A 110 4.96 4.48 11.53
CA MET A 110 6.33 4.10 11.94
C MET A 110 7.38 5.08 11.43
N THR A 111 7.10 5.80 10.34
CA THR A 111 8.01 6.81 9.81
C THR A 111 8.16 7.98 10.76
N GLN A 112 7.09 8.38 11.46
CA GLN A 112 7.13 9.43 12.48
C GLN A 112 7.92 9.00 13.71
N GLN A 113 7.70 7.78 14.20
CA GLN A 113 8.45 7.24 15.35
C GLN A 113 9.96 7.20 15.09
N HIS A 114 10.36 6.76 13.91
CA HIS A 114 11.79 6.69 13.56
C HIS A 114 12.44 8.08 13.51
N THR A 115 11.76 9.06 12.94
CA THR A 115 12.23 10.44 12.86
C THR A 115 12.33 11.10 14.24
N GLU A 116 11.35 10.87 15.13
CA GLU A 116 11.39 11.38 16.51
C GLU A 116 12.53 10.76 17.34
N ILE A 117 12.74 9.46 17.22
CA ILE A 117 13.81 8.73 17.90
C ILE A 117 15.17 9.25 17.43
N LEU A 118 15.40 9.36 16.13
CA LEU A 118 16.66 9.86 15.57
C LEU A 118 16.94 11.32 15.97
N SER A 119 15.92 12.17 15.99
CA SER A 119 16.03 13.56 16.44
C SER A 119 16.36 13.66 17.92
N THR A 120 15.77 12.81 18.76
CA THR A 120 15.98 12.79 20.21
C THR A 120 17.40 12.33 20.58
N PHE A 121 17.99 11.42 19.80
CA PHE A 121 19.35 10.92 20.06
C PHE A 121 20.45 11.74 19.36
N GLY A 122 20.13 12.84 18.67
CA GLY A 122 21.13 13.69 17.99
C GLY A 122 21.87 12.96 16.86
N LEU A 123 21.32 11.88 16.34
CA LEU A 123 21.91 11.08 15.26
C LEU A 123 21.61 11.64 13.86
N LEU A 124 20.82 12.72 13.78
CA LEU A 124 20.55 13.45 12.54
C LEU A 124 21.67 14.49 12.29
N ALA A 125 22.88 14.02 12.01
CA ALA A 125 23.94 14.86 11.46
C ALA A 125 24.11 14.63 9.94
N GLU A 126 23.28 13.79 9.32
CA GLU A 126 23.20 13.70 7.87
C GLU A 126 22.32 14.83 7.35
N GLU A 127 22.80 15.55 6.36
CA GLU A 127 22.03 16.61 5.69
C GLU A 127 20.75 15.98 5.12
N VAL A 128 19.60 16.52 5.52
CA VAL A 128 18.32 16.06 4.97
C VAL A 128 18.33 16.27 3.45
N PRO A 129 18.13 15.24 2.64
CA PRO A 129 18.11 15.39 1.19
C PRO A 129 17.09 16.44 0.74
N PRO A 130 17.34 17.16 -0.36
CA PRO A 130 16.51 18.30 -0.75
C PRO A 130 15.08 17.92 -1.11
N THR A 131 14.85 16.75 -1.68
CA THR A 131 13.55 16.38 -2.26
C THR A 131 12.97 15.13 -1.61
N GLY A 132 11.72 15.22 -1.17
CA GLY A 132 10.91 14.09 -0.72
C GLY A 132 9.85 13.71 -1.76
N LEU A 133 9.39 12.47 -1.72
CA LEU A 133 8.35 11.95 -2.60
C LEU A 133 7.13 11.52 -1.78
N VAL A 134 5.95 11.98 -2.17
CA VAL A 134 4.66 11.54 -1.62
C VAL A 134 3.83 10.95 -2.76
N ALA A 135 3.27 9.76 -2.58
CA ALA A 135 2.46 9.09 -3.60
C ALA A 135 1.15 8.56 -3.02
N VAL A 136 0.06 8.73 -3.75
CA VAL A 136 -1.22 8.07 -3.43
C VAL A 136 -1.20 6.67 -4.03
N ALA A 137 -1.48 5.65 -3.23
CA ALA A 137 -1.51 4.27 -3.70
C ALA A 137 -2.69 3.50 -3.15
N LEU A 138 -3.17 2.52 -3.92
CA LEU A 138 -4.22 1.58 -3.58
C LEU A 138 -3.64 0.16 -3.64
N GLY A 139 -3.90 -0.63 -2.58
CA GLY A 139 -3.38 -1.99 -2.46
C GLY A 139 -1.96 -2.03 -1.88
N HIS A 140 -1.71 -3.05 -1.06
CA HIS A 140 -0.46 -3.16 -0.31
C HIS A 140 0.78 -3.41 -1.19
N GLY A 141 0.64 -4.11 -2.31
CA GLY A 141 1.75 -4.36 -3.23
C GLY A 141 2.24 -3.08 -3.92
N LEU A 142 1.31 -2.23 -4.37
CA LEU A 142 1.66 -0.92 -4.94
C LEU A 142 2.22 0.03 -3.88
N ALA A 143 1.63 0.04 -2.68
CA ALA A 143 2.15 0.82 -1.57
C ALA A 143 3.60 0.41 -1.22
N ARG A 144 3.88 -0.90 -1.20
CA ARG A 144 5.24 -1.42 -1.03
C ARG A 144 6.17 -0.96 -2.16
N ALA A 145 5.74 -1.06 -3.40
CA ALA A 145 6.54 -0.62 -4.56
C ALA A 145 6.90 0.87 -4.46
N PHE A 146 5.93 1.75 -4.15
CA PHE A 146 6.22 3.16 -3.96
C PHE A 146 7.17 3.43 -2.78
N ARG A 147 7.02 2.70 -1.67
CA ARG A 147 7.95 2.86 -0.53
C ARG A 147 9.36 2.38 -0.84
N SER A 148 9.52 1.27 -1.54
CA SER A 148 10.85 0.79 -1.94
C SER A 148 11.59 1.82 -2.83
N LEU A 149 10.83 2.67 -3.52
CA LEU A 149 11.33 3.81 -4.29
C LEU A 149 11.50 5.09 -3.46
N GLY A 150 11.29 5.02 -2.14
CA GLY A 150 11.51 6.15 -1.23
C GLY A 150 10.30 7.07 -1.05
N ALA A 151 9.12 6.72 -1.56
CA ALA A 151 7.94 7.53 -1.40
C ALA A 151 7.27 7.35 -0.02
N ARG A 152 6.80 8.43 0.55
CA ARG A 152 5.78 8.43 1.59
C ARG A 152 4.43 8.12 0.93
N VAL A 153 3.78 7.05 1.35
CA VAL A 153 2.52 6.61 0.74
C VAL A 153 1.32 7.12 1.51
N VAL A 154 0.33 7.63 0.78
CA VAL A 154 -1.01 7.93 1.27
C VAL A 154 -1.98 6.90 0.72
N ALA A 155 -2.69 6.21 1.60
CA ALA A 155 -3.70 5.26 1.17
C ALA A 155 -4.85 5.98 0.45
N GLY A 156 -5.26 5.46 -0.70
CA GLY A 156 -6.35 6.05 -1.47
C GLY A 156 -6.48 5.42 -2.85
N GLY A 157 -7.67 5.51 -3.40
CA GLY A 157 -7.96 4.90 -4.69
C GLY A 157 -9.31 5.31 -5.26
N GLN A 158 -9.86 4.50 -6.16
CA GLN A 158 -11.04 4.85 -6.95
C GLN A 158 -12.32 5.06 -6.12
N THR A 159 -12.42 4.45 -4.93
CA THR A 159 -13.60 4.51 -4.06
C THR A 159 -13.39 5.33 -2.79
N GLN A 160 -12.14 5.54 -2.38
CA GLN A 160 -11.75 6.31 -1.20
C GLN A 160 -10.61 7.25 -1.58
N ASN A 161 -10.95 8.43 -2.09
CA ASN A 161 -9.95 9.45 -2.37
C ASN A 161 -9.45 10.05 -1.04
N PRO A 162 -8.12 10.24 -0.88
CA PRO A 162 -7.59 10.91 0.29
C PRO A 162 -8.11 12.35 0.36
N SER A 163 -8.35 12.81 1.57
CA SER A 163 -8.75 14.20 1.83
C SER A 163 -7.55 15.16 1.65
N VAL A 164 -7.84 16.45 1.60
CA VAL A 164 -6.79 17.49 1.64
C VAL A 164 -5.94 17.35 2.90
N GLU A 165 -6.57 17.02 4.02
CA GLU A 165 -5.90 16.86 5.32
C GLU A 165 -4.93 15.66 5.33
N ASP A 166 -5.34 14.51 4.77
CA ASP A 166 -4.48 13.32 4.65
C ASP A 166 -3.23 13.61 3.81
N LEU A 167 -3.42 14.26 2.66
CA LEU A 167 -2.32 14.64 1.79
C LEU A 167 -1.39 15.67 2.45
N LEU A 168 -1.97 16.67 3.13
CA LEU A 168 -1.21 17.69 3.85
C LEU A 168 -0.41 17.09 5.00
N ALA A 169 -1.00 16.15 5.74
CA ALA A 169 -0.31 15.43 6.82
C ALA A 169 0.88 14.63 6.27
N ALA A 170 0.69 13.91 5.16
CA ALA A 170 1.77 13.19 4.49
C ALA A 170 2.89 14.12 4.01
N ILE A 171 2.56 15.24 3.38
CA ILE A 171 3.56 16.24 2.94
C ILE A 171 4.35 16.78 4.14
N ARG A 172 3.67 17.04 5.26
CA ARG A 172 4.32 17.56 6.49
C ARG A 172 5.19 16.52 7.17
N SER A 173 4.85 15.24 7.09
CA SER A 173 5.62 14.15 7.71
C SER A 173 6.96 13.88 7.02
N VAL A 174 7.12 14.30 5.77
CA VAL A 174 8.39 14.19 5.04
C VAL A 174 9.34 15.30 5.52
N PRO A 175 10.58 15.00 5.99
CA PRO A 175 11.48 16.00 6.51
C PRO A 175 12.03 16.95 5.43
N ASN A 176 12.05 16.53 4.19
CA ASN A 176 12.61 17.23 3.04
C ASN A 176 11.96 18.62 2.82
N PRO A 177 12.73 19.68 2.51
CA PRO A 177 12.18 21.02 2.28
C PRO A 177 11.34 21.13 1.00
N LYS A 178 11.66 20.31 0.00
CA LYS A 178 10.93 20.22 -1.26
C LYS A 178 10.23 18.87 -1.36
N VAL A 179 9.03 18.83 -1.92
CA VAL A 179 8.24 17.60 -2.04
C VAL A 179 7.61 17.48 -3.42
N ILE A 180 7.73 16.31 -4.04
CA ILE A 180 6.97 15.94 -5.24
C ILE A 180 5.80 15.08 -4.79
N LEU A 181 4.57 15.43 -5.19
CA LEU A 181 3.34 14.70 -4.90
C LEU A 181 2.79 14.04 -6.16
N LEU A 182 2.61 12.71 -6.11
CA LEU A 182 2.01 11.89 -7.17
C LEU A 182 0.58 11.49 -6.78
N PRO A 183 -0.46 12.13 -7.34
CA PRO A 183 -1.86 11.83 -7.02
C PRO A 183 -2.35 10.47 -7.55
N ASN A 184 -1.82 10.00 -8.66
CA ASN A 184 -2.10 8.72 -9.32
C ASN A 184 -3.58 8.47 -9.69
N ASN A 185 -4.40 9.51 -9.57
CA ASN A 185 -5.82 9.49 -9.91
C ASN A 185 -6.30 10.93 -10.19
N PRO A 186 -6.98 11.20 -11.31
CA PRO A 186 -7.53 12.54 -11.60
C PRO A 186 -8.50 13.05 -10.53
N ASN A 187 -9.22 12.17 -9.84
CA ASN A 187 -10.14 12.54 -8.78
C ASN A 187 -9.44 13.12 -7.54
N VAL A 188 -8.13 12.89 -7.40
CA VAL A 188 -7.30 13.41 -6.31
C VAL A 188 -6.68 14.77 -6.65
N PHE A 189 -6.68 15.20 -7.91
CA PHE A 189 -5.96 16.39 -8.36
C PHE A 189 -6.36 17.67 -7.60
N LEU A 190 -7.65 17.86 -7.33
CA LEU A 190 -8.13 19.03 -6.63
C LEU A 190 -7.62 19.03 -5.18
N ALA A 191 -7.77 17.91 -4.48
CA ALA A 191 -7.28 17.77 -3.11
C ALA A 191 -5.75 17.90 -3.03
N ALA A 192 -5.01 17.32 -3.99
CA ALA A 192 -3.56 17.43 -4.07
C ALA A 192 -3.09 18.87 -4.31
N THR A 193 -3.79 19.60 -5.17
CA THR A 193 -3.47 21.02 -5.45
C THR A 193 -3.71 21.88 -4.21
N GLU A 194 -4.80 21.69 -3.50
CA GLU A 194 -5.11 22.45 -2.28
C GLU A 194 -4.16 22.08 -1.14
N ALA A 195 -3.85 20.80 -0.92
CA ALA A 195 -2.86 20.38 0.06
C ALA A 195 -1.47 20.97 -0.23
N ALA A 196 -1.05 20.97 -1.49
CA ALA A 196 0.21 21.59 -1.91
C ALA A 196 0.23 23.09 -1.65
N LYS A 197 -0.88 23.81 -1.89
CA LYS A 197 -1.00 25.24 -1.59
C LYS A 197 -0.84 25.51 -0.09
N LEU A 198 -1.58 24.77 0.76
CA LEU A 198 -1.50 24.90 2.21
C LEU A 198 -0.09 24.58 2.76
N ALA A 199 0.56 23.60 2.16
CA ALA A 199 1.95 23.25 2.53
C ALA A 199 2.96 24.35 2.14
N ARG A 200 2.79 25.01 0.99
CA ARG A 200 3.60 26.15 0.57
C ARG A 200 3.41 27.36 1.48
N GLU A 201 2.18 27.63 1.92
CA GLU A 201 1.89 28.68 2.92
C GLU A 201 2.58 28.39 4.25
N ALA A 202 2.84 27.11 4.56
CA ALA A 202 3.59 26.68 5.74
C ALA A 202 5.12 26.57 5.51
N GLY A 203 5.64 27.02 4.37
CA GLY A 203 7.07 27.11 4.07
C GLY A 203 7.70 25.91 3.36
N LYS A 204 6.91 24.90 2.95
CA LYS A 204 7.43 23.80 2.12
C LYS A 204 7.23 24.10 0.64
N GLU A 205 8.24 23.79 -0.18
CA GLU A 205 8.08 23.80 -1.63
C GLU A 205 7.45 22.48 -2.08
N VAL A 206 6.29 22.53 -2.77
CA VAL A 206 5.57 21.32 -3.19
C VAL A 206 5.22 21.39 -4.67
N HIS A 207 5.58 20.35 -5.40
CA HIS A 207 5.27 20.15 -6.82
C HIS A 207 4.27 19.00 -6.97
N VAL A 208 3.13 19.25 -7.62
CA VAL A 208 2.14 18.21 -7.94
C VAL A 208 2.38 17.74 -9.37
N LEU A 209 2.95 16.54 -9.52
CA LEU A 209 3.07 15.88 -10.81
C LEU A 209 1.78 15.13 -11.10
N LYS A 210 0.99 15.59 -12.09
CA LYS A 210 -0.38 15.12 -12.35
C LYS A 210 -0.44 13.72 -12.98
N THR A 211 0.08 12.73 -12.29
CA THR A 211 -0.05 11.32 -12.67
C THR A 211 -1.52 10.89 -12.61
N ARG A 212 -2.04 10.33 -13.68
CA ARG A 212 -3.46 10.00 -13.87
C ARG A 212 -3.80 8.57 -13.47
N THR A 213 -2.80 7.71 -13.44
CA THR A 213 -2.91 6.27 -13.12
C THR A 213 -1.80 5.86 -12.16
N LEU A 214 -2.00 4.74 -11.49
CA LEU A 214 -0.98 4.12 -10.63
C LEU A 214 0.28 3.75 -11.41
N GLY A 215 0.12 3.29 -12.65
CA GLY A 215 1.25 2.96 -13.53
C GLY A 215 2.09 4.18 -13.90
N GLN A 216 1.45 5.30 -14.28
CA GLN A 216 2.16 6.55 -14.51
C GLN A 216 2.93 7.03 -13.29
N GLY A 217 2.31 6.90 -12.10
CA GLY A 217 2.98 7.24 -10.85
C GLY A 217 4.17 6.36 -10.55
N LEU A 218 4.06 5.06 -10.80
CA LEU A 218 5.15 4.12 -10.59
C LEU A 218 6.32 4.41 -11.53
N ALA A 219 6.07 4.58 -12.82
CA ALA A 219 7.07 4.94 -13.81
C ALA A 219 7.80 6.26 -13.45
N ALA A 220 7.04 7.27 -13.00
CA ALA A 220 7.62 8.51 -12.52
C ALA A 220 8.49 8.28 -11.26
N ALA A 221 7.99 7.49 -10.30
CA ALA A 221 8.70 7.22 -9.03
C ALA A 221 10.02 6.47 -9.23
N VAL A 222 10.15 5.64 -10.28
CA VAL A 222 11.43 4.96 -10.63
C VAL A 222 12.55 5.96 -10.95
N ARG A 223 12.22 7.18 -11.41
CA ARG A 223 13.19 8.24 -11.72
C ARG A 223 13.56 9.09 -10.51
N TYR A 224 12.91 8.87 -9.37
CA TYR A 224 13.14 9.66 -8.19
C TYR A 224 14.44 9.27 -7.48
N THR A 225 15.18 10.29 -7.05
CA THR A 225 16.27 10.20 -6.07
C THR A 225 16.18 11.39 -5.12
N PRO A 226 16.31 11.18 -3.81
CA PRO A 226 16.14 12.23 -2.83
C PRO A 226 17.22 13.34 -2.88
N GLU A 227 18.40 13.05 -3.44
CA GLU A 227 19.54 13.95 -3.57
C GLU A 227 19.38 14.99 -4.69
N ALA A 228 18.53 14.72 -5.69
CA ALA A 228 18.30 15.63 -6.80
C ALA A 228 17.22 16.67 -6.49
N LEU A 229 17.27 17.81 -7.16
CA LEU A 229 16.28 18.87 -7.03
C LEU A 229 15.03 18.57 -7.90
N PRO A 230 13.84 19.08 -7.51
CA PRO A 230 12.63 18.89 -8.32
C PRO A 230 12.78 19.39 -9.76
N GLU A 231 13.55 20.43 -9.99
CA GLU A 231 13.80 21.00 -11.31
C GLU A 231 14.55 20.03 -12.24
N GLU A 232 15.34 19.12 -11.68
CA GLU A 232 16.05 18.06 -12.39
C GLU A 232 15.17 16.82 -12.56
N LEU A 233 14.43 16.45 -11.50
CA LEU A 233 13.60 15.26 -11.46
C LEU A 233 12.32 15.35 -12.31
N LEU A 234 11.63 16.49 -12.26
CA LEU A 234 10.31 16.61 -12.91
C LEU A 234 10.33 16.33 -14.41
N PRO A 235 11.30 16.82 -15.22
CA PRO A 235 11.36 16.49 -16.64
C PRO A 235 11.52 14.99 -16.91
N GLU A 236 12.39 14.31 -16.14
CA GLU A 236 12.62 12.86 -16.29
C GLU A 236 11.39 12.05 -15.84
N MET A 237 10.74 12.47 -14.75
CA MET A 237 9.51 11.85 -14.27
C MET A 237 8.35 12.05 -15.25
N GLU A 238 8.23 13.23 -15.87
CA GLU A 238 7.23 13.53 -16.90
C GLU A 238 7.45 12.69 -18.16
N GLU A 239 8.67 12.51 -18.59
CA GLU A 239 9.02 11.64 -19.72
C GLU A 239 8.67 10.18 -19.41
N ALA A 240 9.06 9.68 -18.24
CA ALA A 240 8.78 8.31 -17.82
C ALA A 240 7.27 8.04 -17.74
N MET A 241 6.49 8.93 -17.12
CA MET A 241 5.04 8.77 -17.03
C MET A 241 4.35 8.86 -18.40
N ALA A 242 4.87 9.66 -19.34
CA ALA A 242 4.31 9.76 -20.68
C ALA A 242 4.61 8.51 -21.52
N GLY A 243 5.73 7.85 -21.25
CA GLY A 243 6.11 6.57 -21.86
C GLY A 243 5.37 5.37 -21.31
N ALA A 244 4.85 5.41 -20.10
CA ALA A 244 4.20 4.27 -19.46
C ALA A 244 2.75 4.10 -19.91
N VAL A 245 2.30 2.84 -20.06
CA VAL A 245 0.91 2.47 -20.30
C VAL A 245 0.39 1.63 -19.14
N THR A 246 -0.72 2.03 -18.55
CA THR A 246 -1.36 1.30 -17.48
C THR A 246 -2.45 0.37 -18.01
N LEU A 247 -2.34 -0.91 -17.66
CA LEU A 247 -3.34 -1.93 -17.96
C LEU A 247 -4.16 -2.21 -16.72
N GLU A 248 -5.48 -2.15 -16.84
CA GLU A 248 -6.40 -2.43 -15.74
C GLU A 248 -7.37 -3.52 -16.19
N VAL A 249 -7.41 -4.64 -15.48
CA VAL A 249 -8.36 -5.74 -15.72
C VAL A 249 -9.27 -5.87 -14.53
N THR A 250 -10.56 -5.63 -14.72
CA THR A 250 -11.59 -5.65 -13.69
C THR A 250 -12.88 -6.29 -14.22
N TRP A 251 -13.93 -6.29 -13.42
CA TRP A 251 -15.23 -6.81 -13.82
C TRP A 251 -16.24 -5.69 -14.02
N ALA A 252 -17.09 -5.84 -15.03
CA ALA A 252 -18.17 -4.92 -15.28
C ALA A 252 -19.20 -4.96 -14.16
N SER A 253 -19.53 -3.82 -13.55
CA SER A 253 -20.52 -3.72 -12.48
C SER A 253 -21.96 -3.75 -12.98
N ARG A 254 -22.20 -3.50 -14.27
CA ARG A 254 -23.52 -3.46 -14.92
C ARG A 254 -23.39 -3.67 -16.42
N ASP A 255 -24.52 -4.00 -17.05
CA ASP A 255 -24.62 -3.97 -18.51
C ASP A 255 -24.47 -2.52 -19.02
N ALA A 256 -23.68 -2.37 -20.07
CA ALA A 256 -23.44 -1.06 -20.70
C ALA A 256 -23.04 -1.24 -22.16
N GLU A 257 -23.13 -0.16 -22.92
CA GLU A 257 -22.48 -0.04 -24.22
C GLU A 257 -21.57 1.19 -24.17
N VAL A 258 -20.27 0.97 -24.35
CA VAL A 258 -19.26 2.01 -24.22
C VAL A 258 -18.38 1.98 -25.47
N GLU A 259 -18.31 3.07 -26.22
CA GLU A 259 -17.52 3.18 -27.45
C GLU A 259 -17.74 2.03 -28.46
N GLY A 260 -18.99 1.49 -28.54
CA GLY A 260 -19.36 0.39 -29.43
C GLY A 260 -19.07 -1.02 -28.89
N LEU A 261 -18.50 -1.13 -27.68
CA LEU A 261 -18.30 -2.39 -26.98
C LEU A 261 -19.52 -2.71 -26.12
N LYS A 262 -20.12 -3.89 -26.36
CA LYS A 262 -21.15 -4.43 -25.46
C LYS A 262 -20.48 -5.04 -24.23
N VAL A 263 -20.79 -4.50 -23.09
CA VAL A 263 -20.30 -4.93 -21.78
C VAL A 263 -21.48 -5.59 -21.05
N LEU A 264 -21.36 -6.82 -20.66
CA LEU A 264 -22.30 -7.50 -19.79
C LEU A 264 -21.78 -7.49 -18.35
N LYS A 265 -22.70 -7.39 -17.41
CA LYS A 265 -22.38 -7.45 -15.98
C LYS A 265 -21.55 -8.69 -15.65
N ASP A 266 -20.61 -8.55 -14.72
CA ASP A 266 -19.70 -9.58 -14.24
C ASP A 266 -18.74 -10.16 -15.30
N ARG A 267 -18.68 -9.58 -16.50
CA ARG A 267 -17.66 -9.91 -17.49
C ARG A 267 -16.35 -9.18 -17.22
N PRO A 268 -15.21 -9.86 -17.46
CA PRO A 268 -13.91 -9.19 -17.42
C PRO A 268 -13.80 -8.12 -18.50
N ILE A 269 -13.35 -6.95 -18.08
CA ILE A 269 -13.11 -5.80 -18.95
C ILE A 269 -11.67 -5.31 -18.80
N GLY A 270 -11.13 -4.81 -19.88
CA GLY A 270 -9.77 -4.29 -19.96
C GLY A 270 -9.74 -2.81 -20.32
N LEU A 271 -8.98 -2.07 -19.53
CA LEU A 271 -8.73 -0.64 -19.78
C LEU A 271 -7.24 -0.41 -20.06
N LEU A 272 -6.95 0.48 -20.99
CA LEU A 272 -5.64 1.10 -21.19
C LEU A 272 -5.74 2.57 -20.77
N ASP A 273 -4.92 2.97 -19.81
CA ASP A 273 -4.91 4.34 -19.26
C ASP A 273 -6.32 4.85 -18.91
N ARG A 274 -7.11 3.98 -18.24
CA ARG A 274 -8.50 4.22 -17.80
C ARG A 274 -9.56 4.22 -18.91
N ARG A 275 -9.17 3.99 -20.16
CA ARG A 275 -10.10 3.88 -21.28
C ARG A 275 -10.45 2.41 -21.54
N LEU A 276 -11.74 2.08 -21.56
CA LEU A 276 -12.22 0.74 -21.90
C LEU A 276 -11.89 0.43 -23.36
N VAL A 277 -11.16 -0.68 -23.58
CA VAL A 277 -10.73 -1.08 -24.93
C VAL A 277 -11.04 -2.56 -25.26
N LEU A 278 -11.33 -3.38 -24.24
CA LEU A 278 -11.51 -4.81 -24.41
C LEU A 278 -12.53 -5.39 -23.43
N VAL A 279 -13.28 -6.37 -23.90
CA VAL A 279 -14.17 -7.23 -23.09
C VAL A 279 -13.81 -8.67 -23.41
N GLY A 280 -13.67 -9.54 -22.41
CA GLY A 280 -13.30 -10.94 -22.61
C GLY A 280 -14.11 -11.89 -21.76
N GLU A 281 -13.76 -13.17 -21.86
CA GLU A 281 -14.40 -14.25 -21.10
C GLU A 281 -13.67 -14.51 -19.77
N THR A 282 -12.34 -14.34 -19.75
CA THR A 282 -11.49 -14.53 -18.57
C THR A 282 -10.56 -13.33 -18.37
N PRO A 283 -10.14 -13.04 -17.11
CA PRO A 283 -9.16 -11.98 -16.85
C PRO A 283 -7.83 -12.20 -17.58
N GLU A 284 -7.40 -13.44 -17.74
CA GLU A 284 -6.16 -13.81 -18.43
C GLU A 284 -6.22 -13.45 -19.91
N GLU A 285 -7.34 -13.75 -20.57
CA GLU A 285 -7.58 -13.37 -21.98
C GLU A 285 -7.55 -11.85 -22.13
N VAL A 286 -8.15 -11.13 -21.18
CA VAL A 286 -8.22 -9.66 -21.22
C VAL A 286 -6.82 -9.07 -21.05
N VAL A 287 -6.06 -9.48 -20.02
CA VAL A 287 -4.71 -8.93 -19.83
C VAL A 287 -3.78 -9.27 -20.99
N GLU A 288 -3.88 -10.47 -21.55
CA GLU A 288 -3.13 -10.84 -22.76
C GLU A 288 -3.47 -9.93 -23.94
N GLY A 289 -4.76 -9.67 -24.17
CA GLY A 289 -5.24 -8.77 -25.21
C GLY A 289 -4.72 -7.34 -25.02
N LEU A 290 -4.75 -6.81 -23.79
CA LEU A 290 -4.23 -5.49 -23.47
C LEU A 290 -2.72 -5.39 -23.74
N VAL A 291 -1.94 -6.40 -23.32
CA VAL A 291 -0.50 -6.44 -23.58
C VAL A 291 -0.23 -6.45 -25.08
N ARG A 292 -0.95 -7.27 -25.88
CA ARG A 292 -0.81 -7.29 -27.33
C ARG A 292 -1.09 -5.95 -27.98
N MET A 293 -2.06 -5.18 -27.46
CA MET A 293 -2.43 -3.87 -27.98
C MET A 293 -1.40 -2.78 -27.66
N ALA A 294 -0.70 -2.87 -26.52
CA ALA A 294 0.07 -1.77 -25.97
C ALA A 294 1.60 -2.04 -25.92
N ARG A 295 2.08 -3.25 -26.26
CA ARG A 295 3.48 -3.66 -26.08
C ARG A 295 4.46 -3.08 -27.07
N GLU A 296 4.01 -2.47 -28.16
CA GLU A 296 4.93 -1.94 -29.18
C GLU A 296 5.85 -0.87 -28.58
N GLY A 297 7.17 -1.08 -28.71
CA GLY A 297 8.18 -0.19 -28.14
C GLY A 297 8.33 -0.28 -26.63
N LYS A 298 7.81 -1.36 -25.98
CA LYS A 298 7.92 -1.62 -24.55
C LYS A 298 8.86 -2.79 -24.29
N GLU A 299 9.57 -2.70 -23.16
CA GLU A 299 10.56 -3.70 -22.75
C GLU A 299 10.17 -4.40 -21.44
N VAL A 300 9.44 -3.72 -20.56
CA VAL A 300 9.12 -4.21 -19.21
C VAL A 300 7.61 -4.24 -19.02
N LEU A 301 7.12 -5.32 -18.42
CA LEU A 301 5.75 -5.47 -17.94
C LEU A 301 5.75 -5.83 -16.46
N THR A 302 5.30 -4.93 -15.60
CA THR A 302 5.04 -5.23 -14.20
C THR A 302 3.56 -5.53 -14.01
N LEU A 303 3.22 -6.70 -13.46
CA LEU A 303 1.84 -7.13 -13.17
C LEU A 303 1.64 -7.25 -11.66
N PHE A 304 0.72 -6.47 -11.11
CA PHE A 304 0.21 -6.63 -9.76
C PHE A 304 -1.04 -7.50 -9.77
N LEU A 305 -1.03 -8.55 -8.97
CA LEU A 305 -2.12 -9.52 -8.89
C LEU A 305 -3.15 -9.09 -7.85
N GLY A 306 -4.41 -9.05 -8.23
CA GLY A 306 -5.51 -8.89 -7.28
C GLY A 306 -5.65 -10.11 -6.34
N PRO A 307 -6.41 -9.98 -5.25
CA PRO A 307 -6.43 -10.94 -4.14
C PRO A 307 -6.86 -12.37 -4.52
N ASN A 308 -7.63 -12.53 -5.61
CA ASN A 308 -8.13 -13.82 -6.07
C ASN A 308 -7.48 -14.29 -7.38
N THR A 309 -6.35 -13.69 -7.76
CA THR A 309 -5.67 -14.01 -9.01
C THR A 309 -4.49 -14.95 -8.75
N PRO A 310 -4.56 -16.23 -9.19
CA PRO A 310 -3.47 -17.17 -9.03
C PRO A 310 -2.22 -16.76 -9.80
N GLN A 311 -1.06 -16.87 -9.16
CA GLN A 311 0.22 -16.51 -9.77
C GLN A 311 0.54 -17.35 -11.01
N GLU A 312 0.16 -18.61 -11.04
CA GLU A 312 0.38 -19.53 -12.16
C GLU A 312 -0.31 -19.04 -13.44
N LYS A 313 -1.47 -18.40 -13.30
CA LYS A 313 -2.20 -17.83 -14.44
C LYS A 313 -1.45 -16.61 -15.03
N ALA A 314 -0.93 -15.75 -14.16
CA ALA A 314 -0.10 -14.63 -14.59
C ALA A 314 1.20 -15.11 -15.25
N GLN A 315 1.82 -16.16 -14.73
CA GLN A 315 2.98 -16.79 -15.36
C GLN A 315 2.64 -17.34 -16.75
N GLY A 316 1.45 -17.93 -16.92
CA GLY A 316 0.97 -18.39 -18.22
C GLY A 316 0.77 -17.24 -19.22
N VAL A 317 0.38 -16.06 -18.78
CA VAL A 317 0.33 -14.85 -19.60
C VAL A 317 1.75 -14.38 -19.94
N ALA A 318 2.65 -14.28 -18.96
CA ALA A 318 4.02 -13.85 -19.16
C ALA A 318 4.77 -14.69 -20.21
N GLN A 319 4.59 -16.00 -20.20
CA GLN A 319 5.22 -16.92 -21.17
C GLN A 319 4.84 -16.64 -22.64
N LYS A 320 3.74 -15.93 -22.88
CA LYS A 320 3.31 -15.56 -24.23
C LYS A 320 4.01 -14.33 -24.79
N PHE A 321 4.78 -13.64 -23.96
CA PHE A 321 5.51 -12.41 -24.30
C PHE A 321 6.99 -12.52 -23.92
N PRO A 322 7.74 -13.46 -24.53
CA PRO A 322 9.14 -13.69 -24.18
C PRO A 322 10.06 -12.50 -24.51
N GLU A 323 9.59 -11.54 -25.29
CA GLU A 323 10.27 -10.30 -25.59
C GLU A 323 10.22 -9.26 -24.49
N LEU A 324 9.29 -9.40 -23.52
CA LEU A 324 9.16 -8.51 -22.38
C LEU A 324 9.83 -9.09 -21.13
N ALA A 325 10.52 -8.24 -20.39
CA ALA A 325 10.89 -8.56 -19.01
C ALA A 325 9.63 -8.45 -18.13
N VAL A 326 9.08 -9.60 -17.68
CA VAL A 326 7.83 -9.61 -16.93
C VAL A 326 8.11 -9.83 -15.45
N GLU A 327 7.68 -8.88 -14.63
CA GLU A 327 7.65 -8.98 -13.17
C GLU A 327 6.22 -9.20 -12.67
N ILE A 328 6.01 -10.18 -11.79
CA ILE A 328 4.70 -10.52 -11.23
C ILE A 328 4.75 -10.32 -9.72
N LEU A 329 3.94 -9.38 -9.22
CA LEU A 329 3.92 -8.96 -7.84
C LEU A 329 2.54 -9.22 -7.20
N PRO A 330 2.46 -9.74 -5.98
CA PRO A 330 1.21 -9.87 -5.25
C PRO A 330 0.74 -8.52 -4.70
N GLY A 331 -0.52 -8.46 -4.27
CA GLY A 331 -1.06 -7.32 -3.53
C GLY A 331 -1.50 -6.16 -4.39
N GLY A 332 -1.95 -6.44 -5.60
CA GLY A 332 -2.70 -5.47 -6.40
C GLY A 332 -4.02 -5.08 -5.73
N PRO A 333 -4.64 -3.96 -6.15
CA PRO A 333 -5.87 -3.48 -5.57
C PRO A 333 -7.04 -4.47 -5.75
N ASP A 334 -7.93 -4.54 -4.76
CA ASP A 334 -9.07 -5.48 -4.73
C ASP A 334 -10.02 -5.35 -5.92
N LEU A 335 -10.05 -4.18 -6.55
CA LEU A 335 -10.91 -3.91 -7.71
C LEU A 335 -10.44 -4.60 -8.99
N TYR A 336 -9.19 -5.03 -9.05
CA TYR A 336 -8.57 -5.55 -10.27
C TYR A 336 -8.21 -7.03 -10.12
N ALA A 337 -8.38 -7.80 -11.20
CA ALA A 337 -7.70 -9.06 -11.35
C ALA A 337 -6.21 -8.84 -11.63
N TYR A 338 -5.93 -7.89 -12.52
CA TYR A 338 -4.58 -7.47 -12.88
C TYR A 338 -4.51 -5.96 -12.98
N LEU A 339 -3.49 -5.38 -12.39
CA LEU A 339 -3.03 -4.03 -12.69
C LEU A 339 -1.63 -4.16 -13.29
N GLY A 340 -1.46 -3.71 -14.53
CA GLY A 340 -0.19 -3.80 -15.25
C GLY A 340 0.39 -2.44 -15.58
N VAL A 341 1.72 -2.39 -15.69
CA VAL A 341 2.47 -1.24 -16.20
C VAL A 341 3.39 -1.72 -17.29
N LEU A 342 3.26 -1.15 -18.47
CA LEU A 342 4.16 -1.35 -19.62
C LEU A 342 5.06 -0.14 -19.80
N GLU A 343 6.37 -0.38 -19.81
CA GLU A 343 7.43 0.63 -19.95
C GLU A 343 8.42 0.26 -21.06
#